data_4e03f9c5ec056f25267990673c9cf2f3
#
_entry.id   4e03f9c5ec056f25267990673c9cf2f3
#
_cell.length_a   1.000
_cell.length_b   1.000
_cell.length_c   1.000
_cell.angle_alpha   90.00
_cell.angle_beta   90.00
_cell.angle_gamma   90.00
#
_symmetry.space_group_name_H-M   'P 1'
#
loop_
_entity.id
_entity.type
_entity.pdbx_description
1 polymer ?
#
loop_
_entity_poly.entity_id
_entity_poly.type
_entity_poly.pdbx_seq_one_letter_code
_entity_poly.pdbx_strand_id
1 'polypeptide(L)'
;MNIVLLEDEISQQVRVEKHVKAIAEEEGLRLNIVSTSKITELKEYLTNGDFHQLFFLDIDIKGDEKAGIKAAQMIREVNPFAIIAFITTKSEFATITYRYKVSALEFIEKTLNENLFKEKIRECILYLKKNVIENKNIVDFFEYSFKN
;
A
#
# COMPACT_ATOMS: atom_id res chain seq x y z
N MET A 1 5.46 7.25 8.23
CA MET A 1 4.94 6.15 7.38
C MET A 1 3.96 6.70 6.37
N ASN A 2 4.19 6.40 5.11
CA ASN A 2 3.44 6.97 4.00
C ASN A 2 2.57 5.93 3.30
N ILE A 3 1.31 6.28 3.09
CA ILE A 3 0.34 5.46 2.37
C ILE A 3 -0.08 6.22 1.12
N VAL A 4 -0.04 5.54 -0.02
CA VAL A 4 -0.50 6.08 -1.29
C VAL A 4 -1.64 5.20 -1.78
N LEU A 5 -2.76 5.81 -2.13
CA LEU A 5 -3.94 5.12 -2.64
C LEU A 5 -4.18 5.50 -4.09
N LEU A 6 -4.22 4.51 -4.97
CA LEU A 6 -4.65 4.66 -6.36
C LEU A 6 -6.09 4.18 -6.49
N GLU A 7 -7.01 5.11 -6.66
CA GLU A 7 -8.45 4.86 -6.74
C GLU A 7 -9.13 6.00 -7.48
N ASP A 8 -9.94 5.69 -8.47
CA ASP A 8 -10.62 6.71 -9.29
C ASP A 8 -11.98 7.15 -8.74
N GLU A 9 -12.62 6.37 -7.86
CA GLU A 9 -13.89 6.73 -7.24
C GLU A 9 -13.68 7.49 -5.94
N ILE A 10 -14.16 8.73 -5.88
CA ILE A 10 -13.99 9.59 -4.70
C ILE A 10 -14.62 8.96 -3.45
N SER A 11 -15.78 8.33 -3.58
CA SER A 11 -16.43 7.66 -2.44
C SER A 11 -15.56 6.56 -1.85
N GLN A 12 -14.83 5.81 -2.68
CA GLN A 12 -13.91 4.78 -2.22
C GLN A 12 -12.63 5.37 -1.64
N GLN A 13 -12.13 6.47 -2.19
CA GLN A 13 -11.02 7.20 -1.60
C GLN A 13 -11.34 7.64 -0.17
N VAL A 14 -12.49 8.28 0.03
CA VAL A 14 -12.95 8.74 1.34
C VAL A 14 -13.10 7.57 2.31
N ARG A 15 -13.65 6.46 1.83
CA ARG A 15 -13.84 5.25 2.63
C ARG A 15 -12.50 4.71 3.17
N VAL A 16 -11.51 4.56 2.32
CA VAL A 16 -10.19 4.07 2.71
C VAL A 16 -9.49 5.06 3.64
N GLU A 17 -9.51 6.34 3.30
CA GLU A 17 -8.91 7.40 4.12
C GLU A 17 -9.49 7.43 5.53
N LYS A 18 -10.81 7.28 5.65
CA LYS A 18 -11.49 7.22 6.94
C LYS A 18 -10.99 6.07 7.80
N HIS A 19 -10.86 4.89 7.21
CA HIS A 19 -10.36 3.72 7.94
C HIS A 19 -8.89 3.88 8.33
N VAL A 20 -8.06 4.39 7.42
CA VAL A 20 -6.64 4.65 7.72
C VAL A 20 -6.48 5.63 8.87
N LYS A 21 -7.23 6.71 8.88
CA LYS A 21 -7.20 7.69 9.97
C LYS A 21 -7.64 7.10 11.30
N ALA A 22 -8.71 6.30 11.29
CA ALA A 22 -9.19 5.63 12.50
C ALA A 22 -8.16 4.63 13.04
N ILE A 23 -7.54 3.86 12.16
CA ILE A 23 -6.49 2.90 12.54
C ILE A 23 -5.26 3.63 13.10
N ALA A 24 -4.85 4.72 12.48
CA ALA A 24 -3.74 5.54 12.96
C ALA A 24 -3.99 6.02 14.39
N GLU A 25 -5.18 6.50 14.67
CA GLU A 25 -5.56 6.95 16.02
C GLU A 25 -5.58 5.79 17.01
N GLU A 26 -6.21 4.68 16.64
CA GLU A 26 -6.33 3.51 17.50
C GLU A 26 -4.98 2.88 17.84
N GLU A 27 -4.05 2.86 16.88
CA GLU A 27 -2.72 2.26 17.04
C GLU A 27 -1.64 3.26 17.46
N GLY A 28 -1.98 4.53 17.63
CA GLY A 28 -1.02 5.56 18.01
C GLY A 28 0.05 5.80 16.95
N LEU A 29 -0.30 5.75 15.67
CA LEU A 29 0.63 5.86 14.56
C LEU A 29 0.50 7.22 13.85
N ARG A 30 1.62 7.71 13.32
CA ARG A 30 1.64 8.86 12.43
C ARG A 30 1.65 8.35 10.98
N LEU A 31 0.51 8.44 10.32
CA LEU A 31 0.33 8.00 8.95
C LEU A 31 -0.05 9.17 8.06
N ASN A 32 0.66 9.32 6.95
CA ASN A 32 0.27 10.21 5.88
C ASN A 32 -0.39 9.39 4.78
N ILE A 33 -1.58 9.78 4.35
CA ILE A 33 -2.25 9.16 3.22
C ILE A 33 -2.49 10.18 2.11
N VAL A 34 -2.11 9.81 0.90
CA VAL A 34 -2.36 10.59 -0.32
C VAL A 34 -3.14 9.72 -1.27
N SER A 35 -4.21 10.27 -1.83
CA SER A 35 -5.03 9.58 -2.83
C SER A 35 -4.83 10.20 -4.20
N THR A 36 -4.72 9.37 -5.22
CA THR A 36 -4.68 9.80 -6.61
C THR A 36 -5.55 8.89 -7.48
N SER A 37 -6.08 9.46 -8.56
CA SER A 37 -6.85 8.70 -9.55
C SER A 37 -6.05 8.36 -10.80
N LYS A 38 -4.79 8.79 -10.88
CA LYS A 38 -3.96 8.67 -12.07
C LYS A 38 -2.62 8.02 -11.79
N ILE A 39 -2.24 7.06 -12.62
CA ILE A 39 -0.93 6.42 -12.56
C ILE A 39 0.20 7.44 -12.75
N THR A 40 -0.01 8.44 -13.60
CA THR A 40 1.00 9.48 -13.85
C THR A 40 1.32 10.29 -12.59
N GLU A 41 0.33 10.55 -11.74
CA GLU A 41 0.53 11.24 -10.48
C GLU A 41 1.22 10.34 -9.44
N LEU A 42 1.00 9.04 -9.54
CA LEU A 42 1.59 8.07 -8.64
C LEU A 42 3.12 8.14 -8.63
N LYS A 43 3.72 8.44 -9.78
CA LYS A 43 5.18 8.56 -9.92
C LYS A 43 5.78 9.63 -8.99
N GLU A 44 5.03 10.67 -8.69
CA GLU A 44 5.48 11.75 -7.81
C GLU A 44 5.67 11.31 -6.36
N TYR A 45 5.02 10.21 -5.98
CA TYR A 45 5.08 9.69 -4.61
C TYR A 45 6.07 8.53 -4.45
N LEU A 46 6.73 8.11 -5.54
CA LEU A 46 7.69 7.02 -5.49
C LEU A 46 9.03 7.50 -4.92
N THR A 47 9.49 6.84 -3.88
CA THR A 47 10.79 7.11 -3.27
C THR A 47 11.65 5.86 -3.35
N ASN A 48 12.77 5.94 -4.06
CA ASN A 48 13.67 4.81 -4.24
C ASN A 48 14.29 4.38 -2.91
N GLY A 49 14.12 3.11 -2.55
CA GLY A 49 14.69 2.53 -1.35
C GLY A 49 13.97 2.91 -0.05
N ASP A 50 12.83 3.57 -0.11
CA ASP A 50 12.04 3.88 1.08
C ASP A 50 11.22 2.66 1.52
N PHE A 51 11.54 2.13 2.70
CA PHE A 51 10.82 1.03 3.33
C PHE A 51 9.52 1.47 4.01
N HIS A 52 9.23 2.76 4.01
CA HIS A 52 8.14 3.37 4.74
C HIS A 52 6.91 3.65 3.89
N GLN A 53 6.81 3.02 2.72
CA GLN A 53 5.69 3.21 1.79
C GLN A 53 4.81 1.98 1.69
N LEU A 54 3.50 2.21 1.82
CA LEU A 54 2.46 1.25 1.53
C LEU A 54 1.56 1.80 0.42
N PHE A 55 1.40 1.02 -0.63
CA PHE A 55 0.55 1.37 -1.77
C PHE A 55 -0.70 0.51 -1.76
N PHE A 56 -1.85 1.16 -1.67
CA PHE A 56 -3.15 0.53 -1.93
C PHE A 56 -3.56 0.84 -3.36
N LEU A 57 -3.76 -0.18 -4.16
CA LEU A 57 -4.02 -0.03 -5.59
C LEU A 57 -5.34 -0.69 -5.97
N ASP A 58 -6.23 0.04 -6.62
CA ASP A 58 -7.34 -0.58 -7.33
C ASP A 58 -6.80 -1.16 -8.64
N ILE A 59 -7.30 -2.32 -9.04
CA ILE A 59 -6.85 -2.99 -10.26
C ILE A 59 -7.48 -2.34 -11.50
N ASP A 60 -8.77 -2.06 -11.44
CA ASP A 60 -9.53 -1.45 -12.54
C ASP A 60 -9.67 0.05 -12.31
N ILE A 61 -9.02 0.85 -13.15
CA ILE A 61 -9.09 2.31 -13.11
C ILE A 61 -9.65 2.82 -14.44
N LYS A 62 -10.79 3.49 -14.38
CA LYS A 62 -11.44 4.11 -15.55
C LYS A 62 -11.61 3.16 -16.75
N GLY A 63 -12.00 1.92 -16.45
CA GLY A 63 -12.19 0.89 -17.48
C GLY A 63 -10.92 0.18 -17.94
N ASP A 64 -9.75 0.61 -17.52
CA ASP A 64 -8.50 -0.15 -17.73
C ASP A 64 -8.39 -1.23 -16.64
N GLU A 65 -8.70 -2.45 -17.04
CA GLU A 65 -8.73 -3.61 -16.13
C GLU A 65 -7.36 -4.04 -15.59
N LYS A 66 -6.29 -3.45 -16.12
CA LYS A 66 -4.91 -3.76 -15.70
C LYS A 66 -4.18 -2.55 -15.13
N ALA A 67 -4.87 -1.45 -14.91
CA ALA A 67 -4.23 -0.21 -14.45
C ALA A 67 -3.48 -0.40 -13.13
N GLY A 68 -4.09 -1.04 -12.15
CA GLY A 68 -3.45 -1.30 -10.86
C GLY A 68 -2.25 -2.23 -10.97
N ILE A 69 -2.31 -3.21 -11.87
CA ILE A 69 -1.20 -4.14 -12.11
C ILE A 69 -0.03 -3.40 -12.75
N LYS A 70 -0.29 -2.55 -13.74
CA LYS A 70 0.73 -1.70 -14.36
C LYS A 70 1.36 -0.76 -13.34
N ALA A 71 0.55 -0.17 -12.46
CA ALA A 71 1.04 0.66 -11.36
C ALA A 71 1.95 -0.13 -10.42
N ALA A 72 1.56 -1.33 -10.04
CA ALA A 72 2.36 -2.20 -9.17
C ALA A 72 3.71 -2.55 -9.81
N GLN A 73 3.73 -2.86 -11.10
CA GLN A 73 4.97 -3.13 -11.82
C GLN A 73 5.90 -1.91 -11.82
N MET A 74 5.35 -0.73 -12.08
CA MET A 74 6.10 0.52 -12.05
C MET A 74 6.67 0.81 -10.66
N ILE A 75 5.87 0.63 -9.61
CA ILE A 75 6.31 0.80 -8.23
C ILE A 75 7.46 -0.15 -7.92
N ARG A 76 7.32 -1.40 -8.30
CA ARG A 76 8.31 -2.44 -7.99
C ARG A 76 9.65 -2.21 -8.68
N GLU A 77 9.63 -1.61 -9.87
CA GLU A 77 10.86 -1.22 -10.58
C GLU A 77 11.64 -0.12 -9.85
N VAL A 78 10.91 0.86 -9.31
CA VAL A 78 11.53 2.00 -8.60
C VAL A 78 11.90 1.63 -7.17
N ASN A 79 11.01 0.92 -6.47
CA ASN A 79 11.20 0.55 -5.08
C ASN A 79 10.85 -0.93 -4.86
N PRO A 80 11.87 -1.83 -4.94
CA PRO A 80 11.64 -3.26 -4.72
C PRO A 80 11.08 -3.60 -3.34
N PHE A 81 11.24 -2.71 -2.38
CA PHE A 81 10.83 -2.93 -0.99
C PHE A 81 9.47 -2.31 -0.63
N ALA A 82 8.84 -1.62 -1.57
CA ALA A 82 7.51 -1.07 -1.33
C ALA A 82 6.50 -2.17 -0.99
N ILE A 83 5.61 -1.87 -0.05
CA ILE A 83 4.53 -2.79 0.29
C ILE A 83 3.35 -2.45 -0.61
N ILE A 84 2.83 -3.46 -1.29
CA ILE A 84 1.72 -3.31 -2.22
C ILE A 84 0.56 -4.19 -1.75
N ALA A 85 -0.63 -3.60 -1.64
CA ALA A 85 -1.87 -4.32 -1.42
C ALA A 85 -2.91 -3.83 -2.44
N PHE A 86 -3.68 -4.74 -3.00
CA PHE A 86 -4.75 -4.40 -3.93
C PHE A 86 -6.06 -4.26 -3.18
N ILE A 87 -6.81 -3.21 -3.48
CA ILE A 87 -8.18 -3.01 -2.99
C ILE A 87 -9.09 -2.97 -4.22
N THR A 88 -9.91 -3.99 -4.40
CA THR A 88 -10.69 -4.12 -5.64
C THR A 88 -12.01 -4.84 -5.40
N THR A 89 -12.97 -4.61 -6.30
CA THR A 89 -14.24 -5.36 -6.32
C THR A 89 -14.09 -6.73 -6.97
N LYS A 90 -12.99 -6.95 -7.70
CA LYS A 90 -12.81 -8.15 -8.54
C LYS A 90 -11.76 -9.07 -7.97
N SER A 91 -12.15 -9.96 -7.07
CA SER A 91 -11.26 -10.93 -6.43
C SER A 91 -10.60 -11.91 -7.41
N GLU A 92 -11.21 -12.14 -8.58
CA GLU A 92 -10.65 -12.98 -9.62
C GLU A 92 -9.34 -12.45 -10.22
N PHE A 93 -9.03 -11.20 -9.99
CA PHE A 93 -7.77 -10.62 -10.45
C PHE A 93 -6.56 -11.07 -9.62
N ALA A 94 -6.77 -11.74 -8.49
CA ALA A 94 -5.66 -12.25 -7.66
C ALA A 94 -4.71 -13.15 -8.46
N THR A 95 -5.25 -14.04 -9.30
CA THR A 95 -4.44 -14.93 -10.14
C THR A 95 -3.65 -14.19 -11.21
N ILE A 96 -4.18 -13.07 -11.69
CA ILE A 96 -3.52 -12.24 -12.71
C ILE A 96 -2.29 -11.57 -12.12
N THR A 97 -2.39 -11.02 -10.91
CA THR A 97 -1.26 -10.35 -10.26
C THR A 97 -0.13 -11.33 -9.95
N TYR A 98 -0.44 -12.58 -9.71
CA TYR A 98 0.54 -13.65 -9.52
C TYR A 98 1.44 -13.81 -10.76
N ARG A 99 0.86 -13.72 -11.95
CA ARG A 99 1.60 -13.84 -13.22
C ARG A 99 2.57 -12.69 -13.44
N TYR A 100 2.26 -11.50 -12.93
CA TYR A 100 3.07 -10.30 -13.13
C TYR A 100 4.14 -10.08 -12.06
N LYS A 101 4.25 -11.00 -11.10
CA LYS A 101 5.31 -11.02 -10.08
C LYS A 101 5.49 -9.71 -9.34
N VAL A 102 4.39 -9.08 -8.94
CA VAL A 102 4.42 -7.81 -8.23
C VAL A 102 4.58 -7.97 -6.71
N SER A 103 4.53 -9.18 -6.20
CA SER A 103 4.70 -9.52 -4.78
C SER A 103 3.74 -8.73 -3.88
N ALA A 104 2.44 -8.82 -4.18
CA ALA A 104 1.43 -8.17 -3.37
C ALA A 104 1.34 -8.83 -1.99
N LEU A 105 1.24 -8.00 -0.95
CA LEU A 105 1.05 -8.46 0.41
C LEU A 105 -0.35 -9.03 0.61
N GLU A 106 -1.37 -8.37 0.05
CA GLU A 106 -2.75 -8.71 0.31
C GLU A 106 -3.66 -8.29 -0.85
N PHE A 107 -4.78 -8.99 -0.98
CA PHE A 107 -5.92 -8.61 -1.81
C PHE A 107 -7.09 -8.31 -0.91
N ILE A 108 -7.53 -7.06 -0.93
CA ILE A 108 -8.64 -6.61 -0.10
C ILE A 108 -9.86 -6.41 -1.00
N GLU A 109 -10.90 -7.19 -0.77
CA GLU A 109 -12.17 -7.02 -1.47
C GLU A 109 -12.91 -5.80 -0.95
N LYS A 110 -13.47 -5.00 -1.87
CA LYS A 110 -14.35 -3.88 -1.52
C LYS A 110 -15.70 -4.41 -1.05
N THR A 111 -15.71 -5.08 0.08
CA THR A 111 -16.91 -5.65 0.70
C THR A 111 -17.76 -4.55 1.34
N LEU A 112 -19.06 -4.83 1.51
CA LEU A 112 -19.96 -3.96 2.27
C LEU A 112 -19.79 -4.12 3.79
N ASN A 113 -19.09 -5.14 4.23
CA ASN A 113 -18.77 -5.35 5.65
C ASN A 113 -17.62 -4.42 6.05
N GLU A 114 -17.93 -3.28 6.65
CA GLU A 114 -16.95 -2.27 7.02
C GLU A 114 -15.95 -2.76 8.06
N ASN A 115 -16.36 -3.62 8.98
CA ASN A 115 -15.45 -4.16 10.00
C ASN A 115 -14.39 -5.05 9.35
N LEU A 116 -14.79 -5.93 8.45
CA LEU A 116 -13.87 -6.80 7.73
C LEU A 116 -12.92 -5.99 6.84
N PHE A 117 -13.45 -5.01 6.13
CA PHE A 117 -12.67 -4.12 5.27
C PHE A 117 -11.62 -3.36 6.08
N LYS A 118 -12.01 -2.77 7.19
CA LYS A 118 -11.12 -2.05 8.10
C LYS A 118 -10.01 -2.95 8.65
N GLU A 119 -10.35 -4.18 9.07
CA GLU A 119 -9.36 -5.11 9.63
C GLU A 119 -8.33 -5.54 8.60
N LYS A 120 -8.72 -5.72 7.34
CA LYS A 120 -7.77 -6.01 6.26
C LYS A 120 -6.80 -4.86 6.02
N ILE A 121 -7.30 -3.63 6.04
CA ILE A 121 -6.45 -2.44 5.95
C ILE A 121 -5.51 -2.36 7.16
N ARG A 122 -6.01 -2.64 8.36
CA ARG A 122 -5.21 -2.68 9.58
C ARG A 122 -4.05 -3.67 9.47
N GLU A 123 -4.29 -4.87 8.97
CA GLU A 123 -3.24 -5.88 8.79
C GLU A 123 -2.09 -5.35 7.93
N CYS A 124 -2.40 -4.65 6.85
CA CYS A 124 -1.39 -4.05 5.98
C CYS A 124 -0.61 -2.94 6.68
N ILE A 125 -1.27 -2.10 7.44
CA ILE A 125 -0.64 -1.00 8.18
C ILE A 125 0.27 -1.55 9.29
N LEU A 126 -0.16 -2.58 9.99
CA LEU A 126 0.66 -3.21 11.02
C LEU A 126 1.88 -3.91 10.43
N TYR A 127 1.75 -4.47 9.24
CA TYR A 127 2.90 -5.02 8.51
C TYR A 127 3.89 -3.92 8.13
N LEU A 128 3.41 -2.78 7.65
CA LEU A 128 4.25 -1.62 7.38
C LEU A 128 4.99 -1.16 8.65
N LYS A 129 4.28 -1.05 9.76
CA LYS A 129 4.87 -0.69 11.07
C LYS A 129 5.99 -1.65 11.45
N LYS A 130 5.75 -2.94 11.32
CA LYS A 130 6.73 -3.97 11.62
C LYS A 130 7.99 -3.82 10.76
N ASN A 131 7.84 -3.60 9.47
CA ASN A 131 8.95 -3.40 8.55
C ASN A 131 9.77 -2.15 8.90
N VAL A 132 9.11 -1.06 9.26
CA VAL A 132 9.79 0.16 9.70
C VAL A 132 10.65 -0.10 10.92
N ILE A 133 10.12 -0.79 11.93
CA ILE A 133 10.84 -1.12 13.16
C ILE A 133 12.02 -2.04 12.87
N GLU A 134 11.83 -3.10 12.08
CA GLU A 134 12.88 -4.06 11.74
C GLU A 134 14.02 -3.41 10.97
N ASN A 135 13.71 -2.58 9.98
CA ASN A 135 14.73 -1.87 9.21
C ASN A 135 15.51 -0.87 10.06
N LYS A 136 14.84 -0.18 10.96
CA LYS A 136 15.50 0.71 11.92
C LYS A 136 16.47 -0.07 12.81
N ASN A 137 16.05 -1.20 13.33
CA ASN A 137 16.90 -2.04 14.19
C ASN A 137 18.13 -2.56 13.45
N ILE A 138 17.98 -2.93 12.17
CA ILE A 138 19.11 -3.37 11.33
C ILE A 138 20.10 -2.22 11.12
N VAL A 139 19.62 -1.04 10.78
CA VAL A 139 20.46 0.15 10.60
C VAL A 139 21.20 0.48 11.88
N ASP A 140 20.54 0.51 13.02
CA ASP A 140 21.14 0.78 14.33
C ASP A 140 22.22 -0.26 14.66
N PHE A 141 21.97 -1.53 14.35
CA PHE A 141 22.94 -2.60 14.54
C PHE A 141 24.22 -2.37 13.70
N PHE A 142 24.09 -2.05 12.43
CA PHE A 142 25.22 -1.78 11.57
C PHE A 142 26.00 -0.54 12.00
N GLU A 143 25.34 0.53 12.37
CA GLU A 143 26.00 1.72 12.90
C GLU A 143 26.81 1.41 14.16
N TYR A 144 26.25 0.66 15.06
CA TYR A 144 26.94 0.24 16.29
C TYR A 144 28.18 -0.61 15.96
N SER A 145 28.04 -1.57 15.04
CA SER A 145 29.12 -2.49 14.67
C SER A 145 30.30 -1.79 13.98
N PHE A 146 30.05 -0.71 13.23
CA PHE A 146 31.10 0.01 12.52
C PHE A 146 31.72 1.18 13.29
N LYS A 147 31.15 1.57 14.41
CA LYS A 147 31.70 2.63 15.26
C LYS A 147 32.80 2.13 16.21
N ASN A 148 32.93 0.85 16.35
CA ASN A 148 33.96 0.21 17.16
C ASN A 148 35.07 -0.37 16.27
#